data_ce7a3a51291bbb08842f228c15345ddc
#
_entry.id   ce7a3a51291bbb08842f228c15345ddc
#
_cell.length_a   1.000
_cell.length_b   1.000
_cell.length_c   1.000
_cell.angle_alpha   90.00
_cell.angle_beta   90.00
_cell.angle_gamma   90.00
#
_symmetry.space_group_name_H-M   'P 1'
#
loop_
_entity.id
_entity.type
_entity.pdbx_description
1 polymer ?
#
loop_
_entity_poly.entity_id
_entity_poly.type
_entity_poly.pdbx_seq_one_letter_code
_entity_poly.pdbx_strand_id
1 'polypeptide(L)'
;MKRIYLLFSLLIGCIYLHAAIYNVMDFGAKANGKTIDSPAINRAIEAAAQAGGGTVYLPAGEYACYSIRLKSNIHIYLEQGTRIIAAFPGKEEGYDTAEPNEHNKYQDFGHSHWKNSLIWGIGLENITISGPGLIYGKGLTREESRLPGVGNKAISLKDCRNVTLKDLSMLHCGHFALLATGVDHLTILNLKVDTNRDGFDIDCCRNVRISQCTVNSPWDDAIVLKASYGLGRFQDTENVTISDCYVSGFDKGSVMDGTWQLDEPQAPDHGF
;
A
#
# COMPACT_ATOMS: atom_id res chain seq x y z
N MET A 1 -61.79 8.25 38.94
CA MET A 1 -60.98 7.60 37.88
C MET A 1 -59.87 8.52 37.54
N LYS A 2 -58.64 8.21 38.02
CA LYS A 2 -57.44 8.99 37.76
C LYS A 2 -56.73 8.35 36.61
N ARG A 3 -56.57 9.06 35.48
CA ARG A 3 -55.77 8.62 34.31
C ARG A 3 -54.28 8.89 34.59
N ILE A 4 -53.50 7.84 34.71
CA ILE A 4 -52.05 7.88 34.81
C ILE A 4 -51.51 7.94 33.37
N TYR A 5 -50.92 9.06 32.97
CA TYR A 5 -50.15 9.18 31.70
C TYR A 5 -48.74 8.69 31.97
N LEU A 6 -48.43 7.52 31.40
CA LEU A 6 -47.07 6.97 31.36
C LEU A 6 -46.31 7.70 30.27
N LEU A 7 -45.47 8.66 30.63
CA LEU A 7 -44.51 9.28 29.70
C LEU A 7 -43.36 8.27 29.48
N PHE A 8 -43.38 7.60 28.34
CA PHE A 8 -42.22 6.89 27.83
C PHE A 8 -41.26 7.93 27.28
N SER A 9 -40.25 8.35 28.03
CA SER A 9 -39.12 9.13 27.53
C SER A 9 -38.20 8.20 26.74
N LEU A 10 -38.34 8.26 25.42
CA LEU A 10 -37.40 7.61 24.47
C LEU A 10 -36.06 8.36 24.56
N LEU A 11 -35.15 7.87 25.38
CA LEU A 11 -33.74 8.32 25.32
C LEU A 11 -33.16 7.83 23.98
N ILE A 12 -33.28 8.67 22.96
CA ILE A 12 -32.48 8.49 21.71
C ILE A 12 -31.06 8.87 22.12
N GLY A 13 -30.28 7.89 22.50
CA GLY A 13 -28.83 8.04 22.64
C GLY A 13 -28.28 8.40 21.26
N CYS A 14 -27.94 9.67 21.03
CA CYS A 14 -27.11 10.06 19.92
C CYS A 14 -25.77 9.32 20.05
N ILE A 15 -25.62 8.20 19.34
CA ILE A 15 -24.33 7.57 19.16
C ILE A 15 -23.56 8.54 18.27
N TYR A 16 -22.74 9.39 18.89
CA TYR A 16 -21.74 10.14 18.14
C TYR A 16 -20.77 9.14 17.55
N LEU A 17 -20.96 8.78 16.28
CA LEU A 17 -19.91 8.10 15.51
C LEU A 17 -18.76 9.11 15.33
N HIS A 18 -17.88 9.17 16.32
CA HIS A 18 -16.57 9.76 16.07
C HIS A 18 -15.78 8.77 15.21
N ALA A 19 -15.21 9.25 14.11
CA ALA A 19 -14.19 8.48 13.40
C ALA A 19 -13.08 8.17 14.41
N ALA A 20 -13.02 6.94 14.89
CA ALA A 20 -12.07 6.56 15.93
C ALA A 20 -10.65 6.59 15.35
N ILE A 21 -9.73 7.19 16.11
CA ILE A 21 -8.31 7.22 15.81
C ILE A 21 -7.60 6.18 16.67
N TYR A 22 -6.89 5.26 16.03
CA TYR A 22 -6.12 4.21 16.66
C TYR A 22 -4.64 4.56 16.50
N ASN A 23 -4.06 5.20 17.51
CA ASN A 23 -2.64 5.53 17.51
C ASN A 23 -1.83 4.25 17.72
N VAL A 24 -0.94 3.91 16.78
CA VAL A 24 -0.14 2.68 16.85
C VAL A 24 0.75 2.59 18.09
N MET A 25 1.09 3.74 18.71
CA MET A 25 1.86 3.78 19.95
C MET A 25 1.07 3.16 21.13
N ASP A 26 -0.25 3.31 21.15
CA ASP A 26 -1.12 2.71 22.16
C ASP A 26 -1.20 1.18 22.03
N PHE A 27 -0.81 0.65 20.87
CA PHE A 27 -0.73 -0.78 20.57
C PHE A 27 0.70 -1.34 20.70
N GLY A 28 1.64 -0.52 21.23
CA GLY A 28 2.98 -0.92 21.59
C GLY A 28 4.05 -0.72 20.52
N ALA A 29 3.78 0.03 19.47
CA ALA A 29 4.80 0.45 18.52
C ALA A 29 5.91 1.25 19.22
N LYS A 30 7.14 1.15 18.72
CA LYS A 30 8.31 1.84 19.29
C LYS A 30 8.80 2.99 18.43
N ALA A 31 8.53 2.95 17.14
CA ALA A 31 8.89 3.98 16.16
C ALA A 31 10.39 4.39 16.23
N ASN A 32 11.29 3.44 16.50
CA ASN A 32 12.72 3.67 16.73
C ASN A 32 13.62 3.14 15.61
N GLY A 33 13.04 2.64 14.50
CA GLY A 33 13.75 2.10 13.35
C GLY A 33 14.47 0.76 13.59
N LYS A 34 14.32 0.15 14.76
CA LYS A 34 15.04 -1.09 15.15
C LYS A 34 14.08 -2.21 15.57
N THR A 35 13.11 -1.88 16.40
CA THR A 35 12.07 -2.82 16.84
C THR A 35 11.11 -3.06 15.68
N ILE A 36 10.72 -4.33 15.47
CA ILE A 36 9.71 -4.65 14.44
C ILE A 36 8.34 -4.20 14.95
N ASP A 37 7.78 -3.17 14.32
CA ASP A 37 6.53 -2.52 14.69
C ASP A 37 5.31 -3.04 13.93
N SER A 38 5.48 -3.85 12.88
CA SER A 38 4.34 -4.44 12.14
C SER A 38 3.35 -5.20 13.02
N PRO A 39 3.73 -5.94 14.10
CA PRO A 39 2.75 -6.54 15.00
C PRO A 39 1.88 -5.51 15.73
N ALA A 40 2.44 -4.37 16.14
CA ALA A 40 1.70 -3.30 16.82
C ALA A 40 0.75 -2.59 15.84
N ILE A 41 1.22 -2.28 14.63
CA ILE A 41 0.40 -1.69 13.57
C ILE A 41 -0.75 -2.63 13.20
N ASN A 42 -0.49 -3.92 13.04
CA ASN A 42 -1.53 -4.91 12.73
C ASN A 42 -2.57 -5.03 13.86
N ARG A 43 -2.18 -4.91 15.14
CA ARG A 43 -3.15 -4.86 16.26
C ARG A 43 -4.03 -3.61 16.19
N ALA A 44 -3.46 -2.45 15.84
CA ALA A 44 -4.23 -1.22 15.66
C ALA A 44 -5.23 -1.35 14.50
N ILE A 45 -4.81 -1.91 13.36
CA ILE A 45 -5.68 -2.19 12.21
C ILE A 45 -6.79 -3.15 12.59
N GLU A 46 -6.49 -4.23 13.31
CA GLU A 46 -7.48 -5.21 13.74
C GLU A 46 -8.52 -4.60 14.69
N ALA A 47 -8.07 -3.80 15.67
CA ALA A 47 -8.95 -3.10 16.59
C ALA A 47 -9.90 -2.12 15.88
N ALA A 48 -9.36 -1.36 14.92
CA ALA A 48 -10.15 -0.46 14.08
C ALA A 48 -11.19 -1.23 13.25
N ALA A 49 -10.78 -2.34 12.62
CA ALA A 49 -11.68 -3.17 11.81
C ALA A 49 -12.81 -3.80 12.66
N GLN A 50 -12.51 -4.30 13.87
CA GLN A 50 -13.50 -4.83 14.80
C GLN A 50 -14.52 -3.78 15.25
N ALA A 51 -14.14 -2.52 15.31
CA ALA A 51 -15.03 -1.41 15.60
C ALA A 51 -15.83 -0.90 14.38
N GLY A 52 -15.68 -1.55 13.22
CA GLY A 52 -16.37 -1.19 11.97
C GLY A 52 -15.60 -0.25 11.06
N GLY A 53 -14.39 0.16 11.44
CA GLY A 53 -13.49 1.02 10.66
C GLY A 53 -12.87 2.13 11.50
N GLY A 54 -11.98 2.90 10.89
CA GLY A 54 -11.35 4.03 11.54
C GLY A 54 -10.00 4.41 10.97
N THR A 55 -9.37 5.41 11.57
CA THR A 55 -8.04 5.86 11.19
C THR A 55 -6.98 5.23 12.09
N VAL A 56 -6.08 4.47 11.49
CA VAL A 56 -4.85 3.99 12.13
C VAL A 56 -3.78 5.04 11.92
N TYR A 57 -3.42 5.71 12.99
CA TYR A 57 -2.54 6.86 12.99
C TYR A 57 -1.12 6.48 13.38
N LEU A 58 -0.17 6.79 12.49
CA LEU A 58 1.26 6.63 12.74
C LEU A 58 1.88 8.01 12.97
N PRO A 59 2.19 8.40 14.20
CA PRO A 59 2.92 9.63 14.47
C PRO A 59 4.35 9.61 13.93
N ALA A 60 5.02 10.77 13.90
CA ALA A 60 6.39 10.90 13.45
C ALA A 60 7.31 9.88 14.15
N GLY A 61 8.15 9.20 13.37
CA GLY A 61 9.07 8.17 13.84
C GLY A 61 9.42 7.14 12.76
N GLU A 62 10.31 6.22 13.08
CA GLU A 62 10.80 5.17 12.18
C GLU A 62 10.25 3.81 12.59
N TYR A 63 9.39 3.24 11.77
CA TYR A 63 8.72 1.96 12.01
C TYR A 63 9.35 0.86 11.16
N ALA A 64 10.23 0.05 11.74
CA ALA A 64 10.75 -1.13 11.05
C ALA A 64 9.65 -2.19 10.96
N CYS A 65 9.31 -2.62 9.75
CA CYS A 65 8.16 -3.48 9.52
C CYS A 65 8.48 -4.64 8.57
N TYR A 66 7.86 -5.76 8.85
CA TYR A 66 7.52 -6.80 7.89
C TYR A 66 6.09 -6.55 7.37
N SER A 67 5.28 -7.58 7.12
CA SER A 67 3.97 -7.41 6.54
C SER A 67 2.97 -6.67 7.43
N ILE A 68 2.42 -5.59 6.90
CA ILE A 68 1.25 -4.86 7.40
C ILE A 68 0.04 -5.36 6.62
N ARG A 69 -0.96 -5.92 7.33
CA ARG A 69 -2.12 -6.57 6.76
C ARG A 69 -3.32 -5.65 6.81
N LEU A 70 -3.76 -5.18 5.66
CA LEU A 70 -4.90 -4.28 5.56
C LEU A 70 -6.23 -4.98 5.92
N LYS A 71 -7.22 -4.21 6.29
CA LYS A 71 -8.62 -4.61 6.50
C LYS A 71 -9.55 -3.61 5.79
N SER A 72 -10.80 -4.00 5.58
CA SER A 72 -11.81 -3.10 5.03
C SER A 72 -12.15 -1.95 5.99
N ASN A 73 -12.56 -0.82 5.42
CA ASN A 73 -12.96 0.40 6.13
C ASN A 73 -11.84 1.05 6.96
N ILE A 74 -10.59 0.90 6.54
CA ILE A 74 -9.42 1.43 7.25
C ILE A 74 -8.77 2.58 6.48
N HIS A 75 -8.47 3.63 7.22
CA HIS A 75 -7.57 4.69 6.78
C HIS A 75 -6.25 4.59 7.55
N ILE A 76 -5.15 4.28 6.87
CA ILE A 76 -3.80 4.40 7.44
C ILE A 76 -3.28 5.80 7.15
N TYR A 77 -3.03 6.58 8.21
CA TYR A 77 -2.51 7.94 8.09
C TYR A 77 -1.08 8.04 8.63
N LEU A 78 -0.17 8.45 7.75
CA LEU A 78 1.24 8.69 8.07
C LEU A 78 1.47 10.18 8.32
N GLU A 79 1.75 10.56 9.56
CA GLU A 79 2.04 11.95 9.92
C GLU A 79 3.35 12.44 9.28
N GLN A 80 3.54 13.76 9.21
CA GLN A 80 4.80 14.34 8.78
C GLN A 80 5.96 13.81 9.64
N GLY A 81 6.99 13.28 8.99
CA GLY A 81 8.13 12.64 9.67
C GLY A 81 7.94 11.17 10.01
N THR A 82 6.80 10.57 9.65
CA THR A 82 6.62 9.10 9.71
C THR A 82 7.40 8.43 8.60
N ARG A 83 8.13 7.36 8.94
CA ARG A 83 8.83 6.49 8.00
C ARG A 83 8.49 5.03 8.28
N ILE A 84 7.76 4.38 7.40
CA ILE A 84 7.61 2.91 7.42
C ILE A 84 8.81 2.33 6.67
N ILE A 85 9.63 1.58 7.35
CA ILE A 85 10.87 1.01 6.80
C ILE A 85 10.70 -0.50 6.68
N ALA A 86 10.75 -1.03 5.48
CA ALA A 86 10.82 -2.45 5.22
C ALA A 86 12.09 -3.03 5.85
N ALA A 87 11.93 -3.93 6.81
CA ALA A 87 13.03 -4.57 7.49
C ALA A 87 13.66 -5.67 6.63
N PHE A 88 14.97 -5.90 6.77
CA PHE A 88 15.60 -7.07 6.17
C PHE A 88 15.09 -8.34 6.86
N PRO A 89 14.73 -9.40 6.10
CA PRO A 89 14.27 -10.65 6.70
C PRO A 89 15.39 -11.28 7.54
N GLY A 90 15.02 -11.77 8.72
CA GLY A 90 15.88 -12.55 9.58
C GLY A 90 15.86 -14.04 9.24
N LYS A 91 16.46 -14.88 10.09
CA LYS A 91 16.44 -16.33 9.89
C LYS A 91 15.08 -16.97 10.16
N GLU A 92 14.33 -16.42 11.11
CA GLU A 92 13.03 -16.93 11.57
C GLU A 92 11.90 -15.88 11.46
N GLU A 93 12.24 -14.65 11.15
CA GLU A 93 11.30 -13.53 11.03
C GLU A 93 11.35 -12.91 9.64
N GLY A 94 10.20 -12.50 9.12
CA GLY A 94 10.13 -11.90 7.79
C GLY A 94 8.71 -11.54 7.38
N TYR A 95 8.57 -11.33 6.10
CA TYR A 95 7.30 -11.05 5.46
C TYR A 95 6.40 -12.28 5.41
N ASP A 96 5.12 -12.05 5.23
CA ASP A 96 4.17 -13.14 5.00
C ASP A 96 4.59 -13.95 3.77
N THR A 97 4.40 -15.25 3.87
CA THR A 97 4.70 -16.15 2.75
C THR A 97 3.75 -15.88 1.59
N ALA A 98 4.30 -15.85 0.37
CA ALA A 98 3.51 -15.80 -0.84
C ALA A 98 2.45 -16.91 -0.82
N GLU A 99 1.21 -16.54 -1.10
CA GLU A 99 0.12 -17.49 -1.15
C GLU A 99 0.25 -18.44 -2.36
N PRO A 100 -0.27 -19.67 -2.27
CA PRO A 100 -0.35 -20.55 -3.43
C PRO A 100 -1.16 -19.91 -4.56
N ASN A 101 -0.68 -20.02 -5.80
CA ASN A 101 -1.40 -19.60 -6.98
C ASN A 101 -1.22 -20.64 -8.10
N GLU A 102 -2.31 -21.30 -8.48
CA GLU A 102 -2.33 -22.33 -9.53
C GLU A 102 -2.04 -21.77 -10.93
N HIS A 103 -2.10 -20.44 -11.08
CA HIS A 103 -1.98 -19.76 -12.36
C HIS A 103 -0.57 -19.25 -12.64
N ASN A 104 0.42 -19.51 -11.76
CA ASN A 104 1.84 -19.16 -11.94
C ASN A 104 2.44 -19.57 -13.27
N LYS A 105 1.92 -20.61 -13.90
CA LYS A 105 2.38 -21.06 -15.22
C LYS A 105 2.01 -20.11 -16.37
N TYR A 106 1.10 -19.18 -16.13
CA TYR A 106 0.64 -18.19 -17.12
C TYR A 106 1.14 -16.77 -16.82
N GLN A 107 1.82 -16.60 -15.69
CA GLN A 107 2.25 -15.31 -15.20
C GLN A 107 3.53 -15.49 -14.39
N ASP A 108 4.41 -14.50 -14.39
CA ASP A 108 5.59 -14.56 -13.53
C ASP A 108 5.22 -14.52 -12.03
N PHE A 109 6.15 -14.94 -11.19
CA PHE A 109 5.90 -15.07 -9.76
C PHE A 109 5.65 -13.69 -9.10
N GLY A 110 6.32 -12.65 -9.56
CA GLY A 110 6.17 -11.29 -9.02
C GLY A 110 4.76 -10.77 -9.16
N HIS A 111 4.12 -10.97 -10.32
CA HIS A 111 2.76 -10.52 -10.64
C HIS A 111 1.64 -11.45 -10.15
N SER A 112 1.96 -12.57 -9.55
CA SER A 112 0.97 -13.58 -9.19
C SER A 112 0.86 -13.87 -7.69
N HIS A 113 1.54 -13.07 -6.85
CA HIS A 113 1.51 -13.20 -5.40
C HIS A 113 1.48 -11.82 -4.74
N TRP A 114 0.70 -11.69 -3.66
CA TRP A 114 0.44 -10.40 -3.03
C TRP A 114 0.86 -10.35 -1.55
N LYS A 115 0.82 -11.46 -0.81
CA LYS A 115 1.09 -11.45 0.65
C LYS A 115 2.55 -11.19 1.01
N ASN A 116 3.49 -11.58 0.14
CA ASN A 116 4.92 -11.35 0.35
C ASN A 116 5.30 -9.88 0.11
N SER A 117 4.63 -8.98 0.80
CA SER A 117 4.73 -7.52 0.63
C SER A 117 4.81 -6.81 1.97
N LEU A 118 5.31 -5.56 1.96
CA LEU A 118 5.33 -4.72 3.15
C LEU A 118 3.92 -4.32 3.58
N ILE A 119 3.07 -3.94 2.63
CA ILE A 119 1.66 -3.62 2.91
C ILE A 119 0.82 -4.40 1.90
N TRP A 120 -0.15 -5.18 2.37
CA TRP A 120 -0.98 -5.94 1.44
C TRP A 120 -2.45 -6.05 1.87
N GLY A 121 -3.32 -6.24 0.88
CA GLY A 121 -4.76 -6.45 1.06
C GLY A 121 -5.37 -7.28 -0.05
N ILE A 122 -6.25 -8.23 0.30
CA ILE A 122 -6.94 -9.11 -0.65
C ILE A 122 -8.43 -9.12 -0.34
N GLY A 123 -9.28 -8.83 -1.34
CA GLY A 123 -10.74 -8.87 -1.22
C GLY A 123 -11.31 -7.83 -0.27
N LEU A 124 -10.69 -6.66 -0.16
CA LEU A 124 -11.03 -5.63 0.80
C LEU A 124 -11.72 -4.44 0.13
N GLU A 125 -12.38 -3.60 0.93
CA GLU A 125 -13.02 -2.38 0.44
C GLU A 125 -12.82 -1.18 1.37
N ASN A 126 -12.98 0.02 0.79
CA ASN A 126 -12.90 1.29 1.52
C ASN A 126 -11.57 1.47 2.26
N ILE A 127 -10.48 1.40 1.50
CA ILE A 127 -9.12 1.54 2.02
C ILE A 127 -8.55 2.90 1.64
N THR A 128 -7.96 3.59 2.58
CA THR A 128 -7.16 4.77 2.32
C THR A 128 -5.79 4.61 2.97
N ILE A 129 -4.73 4.92 2.24
CA ILE A 129 -3.38 5.12 2.79
C ILE A 129 -2.97 6.54 2.40
N SER A 130 -2.68 7.39 3.37
CA SER A 130 -2.39 8.79 3.07
C SER A 130 -1.49 9.46 4.09
N GLY A 131 -1.10 10.69 3.76
CA GLY A 131 -0.32 11.57 4.62
C GLY A 131 1.11 11.78 4.12
N PRO A 132 1.81 12.81 4.62
CA PRO A 132 3.12 13.23 4.11
C PRO A 132 4.29 12.34 4.58
N GLY A 133 4.01 11.11 4.98
CA GLY A 133 5.03 10.16 5.42
C GLY A 133 5.72 9.44 4.26
N LEU A 134 6.75 8.67 4.62
CA LEU A 134 7.58 7.89 3.70
C LEU A 134 7.39 6.39 3.90
N ILE A 135 7.19 5.66 2.81
CA ILE A 135 7.31 4.20 2.74
C ILE A 135 8.68 3.89 2.12
N TYR A 136 9.58 3.31 2.91
CA TYR A 136 10.93 2.98 2.48
C TYR A 136 11.13 1.47 2.39
N GLY A 137 11.20 0.95 1.18
CA GLY A 137 11.33 -0.47 0.89
C GLY A 137 12.74 -1.06 1.05
N LYS A 138 13.54 -0.52 1.96
CA LYS A 138 14.96 -0.84 2.18
C LYS A 138 15.28 -2.34 2.21
N GLY A 139 14.45 -3.14 2.84
CA GLY A 139 14.64 -4.58 3.01
C GLY A 139 13.91 -5.44 1.97
N LEU A 140 13.22 -4.81 1.02
CA LEU A 140 12.55 -5.51 -0.07
C LEU A 140 13.55 -5.89 -1.18
N THR A 141 13.40 -7.07 -1.74
CA THR A 141 14.18 -7.45 -2.92
C THR A 141 13.54 -6.93 -4.20
N ARG A 142 14.38 -6.53 -5.16
CA ARG A 142 13.96 -6.22 -6.53
C ARG A 142 13.63 -7.47 -7.33
N GLU A 143 14.17 -8.61 -6.92
CA GLU A 143 14.01 -9.87 -7.63
C GLU A 143 12.69 -10.57 -7.25
N GLU A 144 12.25 -11.47 -8.12
CA GLU A 144 11.23 -12.43 -7.76
C GLU A 144 11.78 -13.40 -6.71
N SER A 145 11.21 -13.40 -5.52
CA SER A 145 11.63 -14.32 -4.47
C SER A 145 10.52 -15.29 -4.11
N ARG A 146 10.86 -16.58 -4.13
CA ARG A 146 10.02 -17.69 -3.65
C ARG A 146 10.41 -18.12 -2.25
N LEU A 147 11.43 -17.48 -1.67
CA LEU A 147 11.90 -17.80 -0.34
C LEU A 147 10.90 -17.32 0.72
N PRO A 148 10.53 -18.17 1.69
CA PRO A 148 9.70 -17.74 2.82
C PRO A 148 10.31 -16.55 3.55
N GLY A 149 9.47 -15.62 3.97
CA GLY A 149 9.90 -14.43 4.72
C GLY A 149 10.54 -13.32 3.91
N VAL A 150 10.74 -13.50 2.60
CA VAL A 150 11.28 -12.45 1.72
C VAL A 150 10.16 -11.66 1.06
N GLY A 151 10.11 -10.35 1.29
CA GLY A 151 9.18 -9.42 0.66
C GLY A 151 9.79 -8.74 -0.57
N ASN A 152 8.97 -8.49 -1.57
CA ASN A 152 9.42 -7.83 -2.80
C ASN A 152 8.52 -6.71 -3.31
N LYS A 153 7.53 -6.28 -2.55
CA LYS A 153 6.61 -5.20 -2.95
C LYS A 153 6.36 -4.25 -1.78
N ALA A 154 6.31 -2.96 -2.06
CA ALA A 154 5.93 -2.00 -1.02
C ALA A 154 4.43 -2.08 -0.72
N ILE A 155 3.58 -1.98 -1.73
CA ILE A 155 2.12 -2.13 -1.58
C ILE A 155 1.61 -3.14 -2.60
N SER A 156 0.78 -4.08 -2.16
CA SER A 156 0.09 -5.00 -3.07
C SER A 156 -1.39 -5.17 -2.69
N LEU A 157 -2.24 -5.11 -3.71
CA LEU A 157 -3.69 -5.16 -3.57
C LEU A 157 -4.26 -6.15 -4.59
N LYS A 158 -5.14 -7.03 -4.15
CA LYS A 158 -5.85 -7.98 -5.03
C LYS A 158 -7.34 -7.95 -4.78
N ASP A 159 -8.14 -7.89 -5.85
CA ASP A 159 -9.60 -7.93 -5.78
C ASP A 159 -10.18 -6.94 -4.73
N CYS A 160 -9.60 -5.75 -4.62
CA CYS A 160 -10.05 -4.71 -3.70
C CYS A 160 -10.98 -3.71 -4.39
N ARG A 161 -11.73 -2.94 -3.60
CA ARG A 161 -12.64 -1.92 -4.12
C ARG A 161 -12.58 -0.64 -3.31
N ASN A 162 -12.73 0.51 -3.99
CA ASN A 162 -12.73 1.83 -3.37
C ASN A 162 -11.44 2.08 -2.56
N VAL A 163 -10.34 2.16 -3.28
CA VAL A 163 -8.99 2.35 -2.71
C VAL A 163 -8.45 3.72 -3.07
N THR A 164 -7.89 4.41 -2.08
CA THR A 164 -7.21 5.70 -2.26
C THR A 164 -5.81 5.66 -1.66
N LEU A 165 -4.82 5.98 -2.50
CA LEU A 165 -3.43 6.22 -2.09
C LEU A 165 -3.12 7.69 -2.39
N LYS A 166 -2.73 8.48 -1.39
CA LYS A 166 -2.48 9.90 -1.63
C LYS A 166 -1.47 10.54 -0.69
N ASP A 167 -0.78 11.56 -1.23
CA ASP A 167 0.14 12.43 -0.49
C ASP A 167 1.35 11.69 0.13
N LEU A 168 1.71 10.52 -0.39
CA LEU A 168 2.77 9.66 0.10
C LEU A 168 4.07 9.87 -0.66
N SER A 169 5.19 9.62 0.03
CA SER A 169 6.49 9.38 -0.60
C SER A 169 6.88 7.90 -0.49
N MET A 170 7.49 7.36 -1.54
CA MET A 170 7.90 5.95 -1.61
C MET A 170 9.32 5.84 -2.16
N LEU A 171 10.18 5.05 -1.51
CA LEU A 171 11.60 4.93 -1.85
C LEU A 171 12.04 3.46 -1.87
N HIS A 172 12.76 3.04 -2.93
CA HIS A 172 13.34 1.69 -3.08
C HIS A 172 12.34 0.57 -2.81
N CYS A 173 11.29 0.52 -3.62
CA CYS A 173 10.09 -0.27 -3.33
C CYS A 173 10.21 -1.77 -3.65
N GLY A 174 11.39 -2.27 -3.96
CA GLY A 174 11.59 -3.65 -4.35
C GLY A 174 11.23 -3.89 -5.82
N HIS A 175 10.47 -4.94 -6.08
CA HIS A 175 10.00 -5.28 -7.43
C HIS A 175 8.89 -4.33 -7.89
N PHE A 176 7.96 -3.95 -6.96
CA PHE A 176 6.87 -3.00 -7.24
C PHE A 176 6.71 -1.97 -6.12
N ALA A 177 6.51 -0.72 -6.48
CA ALA A 177 5.99 0.25 -5.53
C ALA A 177 4.52 -0.03 -5.22
N LEU A 178 3.73 -0.27 -6.27
CA LEU A 178 2.35 -0.73 -6.17
C LEU A 178 2.08 -1.84 -7.19
N LEU A 179 1.66 -3.00 -6.73
CA LEU A 179 0.99 -4.00 -7.55
C LEU A 179 -0.50 -3.99 -7.21
N ALA A 180 -1.33 -3.51 -8.12
CA ALA A 180 -2.78 -3.51 -8.00
C ALA A 180 -3.37 -4.47 -9.04
N THR A 181 -3.96 -5.58 -8.59
CA THR A 181 -4.56 -6.59 -9.48
C THR A 181 -6.05 -6.74 -9.18
N GLY A 182 -6.89 -6.48 -10.17
CA GLY A 182 -8.34 -6.61 -10.02
C GLY A 182 -8.99 -5.57 -9.10
N VAL A 183 -8.37 -4.41 -8.93
CA VAL A 183 -8.92 -3.34 -8.08
C VAL A 183 -9.95 -2.53 -8.85
N ASP A 184 -11.12 -2.31 -8.25
CA ASP A 184 -12.16 -1.45 -8.79
C ASP A 184 -12.26 -0.14 -7.99
N HIS A 185 -12.35 1.02 -8.67
CA HIS A 185 -12.31 2.35 -8.07
C HIS A 185 -11.02 2.60 -7.30
N LEU A 186 -9.91 2.71 -8.04
CA LEU A 186 -8.57 3.04 -7.53
C LEU A 186 -8.23 4.50 -7.81
N THR A 187 -7.88 5.24 -6.76
CA THR A 187 -7.37 6.61 -6.87
C THR A 187 -5.94 6.67 -6.35
N ILE A 188 -5.01 7.14 -7.18
CA ILE A 188 -3.61 7.40 -6.83
C ILE A 188 -3.37 8.89 -7.09
N LEU A 189 -3.09 9.65 -6.02
CA LEU A 189 -3.03 11.10 -6.09
C LEU A 189 -1.80 11.64 -5.35
N ASN A 190 -1.03 12.49 -6.04
CA ASN A 190 0.10 13.23 -5.44
C ASN A 190 1.11 12.32 -4.71
N LEU A 191 1.49 11.20 -5.34
CA LEU A 191 2.56 10.34 -4.85
C LEU A 191 3.90 10.76 -5.45
N LYS A 192 4.96 10.71 -4.62
CA LYS A 192 6.35 10.83 -5.06
C LYS A 192 7.01 9.48 -4.89
N VAL A 193 7.35 8.84 -6.00
CA VAL A 193 7.92 7.49 -6.03
C VAL A 193 9.29 7.53 -6.67
N ASP A 194 10.27 7.01 -5.96
CA ASP A 194 11.61 6.77 -6.45
C ASP A 194 11.95 5.31 -6.16
N THR A 195 11.62 4.47 -7.12
CA THR A 195 11.75 3.02 -6.99
C THR A 195 12.95 2.49 -7.73
N ASN A 196 13.32 1.26 -7.42
CA ASN A 196 14.43 0.58 -8.07
C ASN A 196 13.97 -0.44 -9.13
N ARG A 197 12.66 -0.57 -9.37
CA ARG A 197 12.05 -1.33 -10.46
C ARG A 197 10.64 -0.75 -10.75
N ASP A 198 9.59 -1.57 -10.96
CA ASP A 198 8.24 -1.09 -11.32
C ASP A 198 7.67 -0.06 -10.34
N GLY A 199 7.10 1.00 -10.88
CA GLY A 199 6.34 1.99 -10.11
C GLY A 199 4.92 1.50 -9.82
N PHE A 200 3.96 1.86 -10.68
CA PHE A 200 2.56 1.45 -10.53
C PHE A 200 2.20 0.41 -11.60
N ASP A 201 2.02 -0.81 -11.17
CA ASP A 201 1.51 -1.91 -11.98
C ASP A 201 -0.01 -2.04 -11.75
N ILE A 202 -0.78 -1.67 -12.78
CA ILE A 202 -2.24 -1.60 -12.76
C ILE A 202 -2.78 -2.73 -13.64
N ASP A 203 -3.05 -3.86 -13.00
CA ASP A 203 -3.38 -5.11 -13.69
C ASP A 203 -4.84 -5.50 -13.47
N CYS A 204 -5.59 -5.74 -14.55
CA CYS A 204 -7.00 -6.12 -14.49
C CYS A 204 -7.87 -5.14 -13.67
N CYS A 205 -7.51 -3.87 -13.58
CA CYS A 205 -8.18 -2.87 -12.76
C CYS A 205 -9.24 -2.09 -13.54
N ARG A 206 -10.21 -1.52 -12.81
CA ARG A 206 -11.29 -0.72 -13.40
C ARG A 206 -11.49 0.59 -12.65
N ASN A 207 -11.93 1.63 -13.38
CA ASN A 207 -12.25 2.93 -12.81
C ASN A 207 -11.05 3.52 -12.04
N VAL A 208 -9.90 3.60 -12.71
CA VAL A 208 -8.63 4.03 -12.13
C VAL A 208 -8.34 5.49 -12.43
N ARG A 209 -7.90 6.24 -11.44
CA ARG A 209 -7.41 7.61 -11.59
C ARG A 209 -6.02 7.72 -10.99
N ILE A 210 -5.05 8.14 -11.81
CA ILE A 210 -3.67 8.42 -11.40
C ILE A 210 -3.38 9.87 -11.77
N SER A 211 -3.09 10.72 -10.79
CA SER A 211 -2.85 12.13 -11.08
C SER A 211 -1.87 12.78 -10.13
N GLN A 212 -1.17 13.82 -10.64
CA GLN A 212 -0.21 14.63 -9.90
C GLN A 212 0.93 13.81 -9.26
N CYS A 213 1.28 12.68 -9.87
CA CYS A 213 2.33 11.81 -9.36
C CYS A 213 3.68 12.11 -10.02
N THR A 214 4.76 11.96 -9.24
CA THR A 214 6.12 11.92 -9.74
C THR A 214 6.66 10.51 -9.54
N VAL A 215 7.03 9.82 -10.62
CA VAL A 215 7.49 8.43 -10.57
C VAL A 215 8.82 8.31 -11.31
N ASN A 216 9.86 7.94 -10.59
CA ASN A 216 11.15 7.54 -11.14
C ASN A 216 11.30 6.03 -11.05
N SER A 217 11.49 5.37 -12.20
CA SER A 217 11.65 3.92 -12.31
C SER A 217 12.76 3.61 -13.32
N PRO A 218 14.02 3.46 -12.86
CA PRO A 218 15.18 3.32 -13.77
C PRO A 218 15.31 1.93 -14.39
N TRP A 219 14.63 0.92 -13.86
CA TRP A 219 14.88 -0.47 -14.25
C TRP A 219 13.67 -1.21 -14.80
N ASP A 220 12.50 -0.58 -14.83
CA ASP A 220 11.29 -1.18 -15.41
C ASP A 220 10.19 -0.09 -15.58
N ASP A 221 8.94 -0.49 -15.71
CA ASP A 221 7.81 0.40 -15.99
C ASP A 221 7.52 1.37 -14.82
N ALA A 222 7.42 2.66 -15.11
CA ALA A 222 7.02 3.63 -14.09
C ALA A 222 5.52 3.59 -13.80
N ILE A 223 4.69 3.54 -14.85
CA ILE A 223 3.25 3.34 -14.77
C ILE A 223 2.84 2.42 -15.92
N VAL A 224 2.31 1.25 -15.61
CA VAL A 224 1.94 0.28 -16.62
C VAL A 224 0.52 -0.25 -16.41
N LEU A 225 -0.20 -0.43 -17.52
CA LEU A 225 -1.52 -1.03 -17.54
C LEU A 225 -1.42 -2.44 -18.12
N LYS A 226 -1.88 -3.43 -17.37
CA LYS A 226 -1.84 -4.85 -17.76
C LYS A 226 -3.22 -5.48 -17.68
N ALA A 227 -3.39 -6.57 -18.40
CA ALA A 227 -4.56 -7.46 -18.33
C ALA A 227 -4.04 -8.91 -18.30
N SER A 228 -3.39 -9.26 -17.20
CA SER A 228 -2.75 -10.56 -17.00
C SER A 228 -3.74 -11.65 -16.59
N TYR A 229 -3.24 -12.88 -16.49
CA TYR A 229 -4.02 -14.01 -15.93
C TYR A 229 -3.75 -14.22 -14.44
N GLY A 230 -3.17 -13.25 -13.73
CA GLY A 230 -2.84 -13.34 -12.31
C GLY A 230 -4.03 -13.61 -11.39
N LEU A 231 -5.23 -13.17 -11.80
CA LEU A 231 -6.49 -13.46 -11.09
C LEU A 231 -7.04 -14.87 -11.30
N GLY A 232 -6.48 -15.65 -12.23
CA GLY A 232 -7.05 -16.94 -12.65
C GLY A 232 -8.32 -16.83 -13.48
N ARG A 233 -8.62 -15.63 -13.97
CA ARG A 233 -9.71 -15.32 -14.89
C ARG A 233 -9.30 -14.21 -15.85
N PHE A 234 -9.95 -14.13 -17.00
CA PHE A 234 -9.80 -12.98 -17.90
C PHE A 234 -10.55 -11.79 -17.34
N GLN A 235 -9.86 -10.67 -17.23
CA GLN A 235 -10.44 -9.40 -16.83
C GLN A 235 -9.65 -8.27 -17.48
N ASP A 236 -10.36 -7.37 -18.17
CA ASP A 236 -9.76 -6.21 -18.81
C ASP A 236 -9.39 -5.13 -17.80
N THR A 237 -8.37 -4.36 -18.14
CA THR A 237 -8.09 -3.07 -17.49
C THR A 237 -8.82 -1.99 -18.27
N GLU A 238 -9.74 -1.26 -17.63
CA GLU A 238 -10.64 -0.33 -18.30
C GLU A 238 -10.94 0.93 -17.48
N ASN A 239 -11.36 1.99 -18.17
CA ASN A 239 -11.71 3.28 -17.57
C ASN A 239 -10.56 3.88 -16.75
N VAL A 240 -9.36 3.95 -17.33
CA VAL A 240 -8.17 4.50 -16.70
C VAL A 240 -7.91 5.92 -17.17
N THR A 241 -7.65 6.82 -16.24
CA THR A 241 -7.17 8.18 -16.51
C THR A 241 -5.84 8.40 -15.83
N ILE A 242 -4.85 8.86 -16.59
CA ILE A 242 -3.53 9.27 -16.09
C ILE A 242 -3.34 10.73 -16.53
N SER A 243 -3.13 11.63 -15.55
CA SER A 243 -2.98 13.07 -15.84
C SER A 243 -2.00 13.75 -14.90
N ASP A 244 -1.34 14.81 -15.40
CA ASP A 244 -0.47 15.67 -14.61
C ASP A 244 0.66 14.90 -13.88
N CYS A 245 1.16 13.83 -14.48
CA CYS A 245 2.21 13.00 -13.94
C CYS A 245 3.56 13.34 -14.57
N TYR A 246 4.62 13.30 -13.75
CA TYR A 246 5.99 13.35 -14.19
C TYR A 246 6.62 11.96 -14.06
N VAL A 247 7.10 11.42 -15.17
CA VAL A 247 7.67 10.07 -15.25
C VAL A 247 9.10 10.15 -15.72
N SER A 248 10.00 9.43 -15.06
CA SER A 248 11.42 9.39 -15.39
C SER A 248 12.06 8.01 -15.13
N GLY A 249 13.25 7.80 -15.68
CA GLY A 249 14.05 6.59 -15.51
C GLY A 249 15.50 6.90 -15.15
N PHE A 250 15.73 7.84 -14.21
CA PHE A 250 17.07 8.16 -13.75
C PHE A 250 17.56 7.14 -12.73
N ASP A 251 18.72 6.54 -12.95
CA ASP A 251 19.31 5.54 -12.06
C ASP A 251 20.22 6.15 -10.98
N LYS A 252 20.47 7.45 -11.04
CA LYS A 252 21.26 8.20 -10.07
C LYS A 252 20.50 9.39 -9.54
N GLY A 253 20.63 9.61 -8.25
CA GLY A 253 19.90 10.64 -7.54
C GLY A 253 18.49 10.20 -7.18
N SER A 254 17.71 11.12 -6.67
CA SER A 254 16.35 10.87 -6.23
C SER A 254 15.43 12.04 -6.54
N VAL A 255 14.22 11.75 -7.00
CA VAL A 255 13.18 12.77 -7.20
C VAL A 255 12.67 13.33 -5.87
N MET A 256 12.92 12.65 -4.75
CA MET A 256 12.45 13.07 -3.43
C MET A 256 13.39 14.04 -2.74
N ASP A 257 14.70 13.93 -2.97
CA ASP A 257 15.70 14.84 -2.39
C ASP A 257 16.21 15.89 -3.38
N GLY A 258 15.72 15.84 -4.63
CA GLY A 258 16.11 16.80 -5.67
C GLY A 258 17.52 16.56 -6.25
N THR A 259 18.14 15.43 -5.98
CA THR A 259 19.47 15.07 -6.48
C THR A 259 19.45 14.32 -7.81
N TRP A 260 18.27 13.99 -8.32
CA TRP A 260 18.11 13.29 -9.59
C TRP A 260 18.72 14.08 -10.76
N GLN A 261 19.33 13.37 -11.66
CA GLN A 261 19.98 13.91 -12.85
C GLN A 261 19.49 13.18 -14.09
N LEU A 262 19.50 13.88 -15.23
CA LEU A 262 19.43 13.26 -16.54
C LEU A 262 20.77 12.56 -16.78
N ASP A 263 20.83 11.29 -16.47
CA ASP A 263 21.94 10.46 -16.88
C ASP A 263 21.82 10.06 -18.36
N GLU A 264 22.86 9.50 -18.91
CA GLU A 264 22.78 8.91 -20.24
C GLU A 264 21.62 7.90 -20.28
N PRO A 265 20.94 7.78 -21.43
CA PRO A 265 19.85 6.82 -21.57
C PRO A 265 20.29 5.45 -21.07
N GLN A 266 19.57 4.93 -20.11
CA GLN A 266 19.74 3.58 -19.64
C GLN A 266 19.48 2.61 -20.81
N ALA A 267 19.81 1.35 -20.65
CA ALA A 267 19.56 0.36 -21.69
C ALA A 267 18.09 0.36 -22.17
N PRO A 268 17.79 -0.07 -23.40
CA PRO A 268 16.49 0.17 -24.07
C PRO A 268 15.25 -0.42 -23.44
N ASP A 269 15.36 -1.17 -22.38
CA ASP A 269 14.28 -1.88 -21.65
C ASP A 269 13.90 -1.21 -20.33
N HIS A 270 14.23 0.06 -20.17
CA HIS A 270 13.77 0.86 -19.05
C HIS A 270 12.43 1.49 -19.42
N GLY A 271 11.40 0.80 -19.04
CA GLY A 271 10.02 1.00 -19.36
C GLY A 271 9.45 2.42 -19.38
N PHE A 272 9.49 3.00 -20.54
CA PHE A 272 8.66 4.11 -20.95
C PHE A 272 7.64 3.63 -21.96
#